data_cb047992c7c488838d97756e28b684b4
#
_entry.id   cb047992c7c488838d97756e28b684b4
#
_cell.length_a   1.000
_cell.length_b   1.000
_cell.length_c   1.000
_cell.angle_alpha   90.00
_cell.angle_beta   90.00
_cell.angle_gamma   90.00
#
_symmetry.space_group_name_H-M   'P 1'
#
loop_
_entity.id
_entity.type
_entity.pdbx_description
1 polymer ?
#
loop_
_entity_poly.entity_id
_entity_poly.type
_entity_poly.pdbx_seq_one_letter_code
_entity_poly.pdbx_strand_id
1 'polypeptide(L)'
;MVSKLDNNDLQASQLNLSSREEKLLKREKEIEELKSAWEEKVNQASGLTQEEAKKIVLEKVEKELTSYIARRVKEAEEEIKLTAEEKARQILVDEMQHGVTDIVAEYTVSSIKIPSEEIKGKVIGREGRNIRIFERLTGVDVSFEEEGEIRLSSFDSLRREVARRALEKLIRDGRIQPPRIEEVVRQTKEEVEKIVFEAGRGLCDEAGVYHLSPDLVSILGRFKFRFSFGQNMIVHTLEETKIGVALAHELKADVEVVRLGCLLHDIGKVVTEKEGSHVQLGVELLKKYGLPEKVINCVAEHHEDKPFSTVESV
;
A
#
# COMPACT_ATOMS: atom_id res chain seq x y z
N MET A 1 -40.86 -37.73 70.71
CA MET A 1 -40.46 -36.67 69.70
C MET A 1 -39.41 -37.19 68.72
N VAL A 2 -38.84 -38.35 68.89
CA VAL A 2 -37.77 -38.90 68.01
C VAL A 2 -38.32 -39.57 66.74
N SER A 3 -39.55 -40.08 66.74
CA SER A 3 -40.14 -40.85 65.59
C SER A 3 -40.68 -40.00 64.41
N LYS A 4 -40.80 -38.68 64.56
CA LYS A 4 -41.27 -37.78 63.45
C LYS A 4 -40.14 -37.19 62.63
N LEU A 5 -38.91 -37.14 63.14
CA LEU A 5 -37.74 -36.66 62.40
C LEU A 5 -37.24 -37.75 61.40
N ASP A 6 -37.26 -39.00 61.78
CA ASP A 6 -36.80 -40.08 60.88
C ASP A 6 -37.72 -40.30 59.64
N ASN A 7 -39.04 -40.01 59.75
CA ASN A 7 -39.98 -40.17 58.63
C ASN A 7 -39.83 -39.07 57.58
N ASN A 8 -39.46 -37.87 57.96
CA ASN A 8 -39.25 -36.77 57.03
C ASN A 8 -37.92 -36.91 56.23
N ASP A 9 -36.89 -37.40 56.88
CA ASP A 9 -35.61 -37.70 56.20
C ASP A 9 -35.72 -38.91 55.25
N LEU A 10 -36.51 -39.92 55.60
CA LEU A 10 -36.83 -41.02 54.72
C LEU A 10 -37.63 -40.56 53.50
N GLN A 11 -38.63 -39.74 53.64
CA GLN A 11 -39.39 -39.18 52.54
C GLN A 11 -38.56 -38.26 51.62
N ALA A 12 -37.71 -37.41 52.19
CA ALA A 12 -36.76 -36.60 51.40
C ALA A 12 -35.75 -37.42 50.63
N SER A 13 -35.26 -38.54 51.23
CA SER A 13 -34.37 -39.49 50.58
C SER A 13 -35.06 -40.26 49.45
N GLN A 14 -36.30 -40.66 49.62
CA GLN A 14 -37.12 -41.31 48.60
C GLN A 14 -37.45 -40.42 47.42
N LEU A 15 -37.77 -39.12 47.66
CA LEU A 15 -37.97 -38.10 46.61
C LEU A 15 -36.67 -37.85 45.81
N ASN A 16 -35.55 -37.85 46.50
CA ASN A 16 -34.24 -37.66 45.85
C ASN A 16 -33.83 -38.88 45.00
N LEU A 17 -34.12 -40.10 45.47
CA LEU A 17 -33.95 -41.31 44.71
C LEU A 17 -34.85 -41.37 43.47
N SER A 18 -36.13 -41.08 43.60
CA SER A 18 -37.07 -41.05 42.49
C SER A 18 -36.68 -40.01 41.42
N SER A 19 -36.24 -38.82 41.83
CA SER A 19 -35.74 -37.80 40.90
C SER A 19 -34.42 -38.23 40.21
N ARG A 20 -33.60 -38.99 40.88
CA ARG A 20 -32.40 -39.60 40.29
C ARG A 20 -32.71 -40.73 39.30
N GLU A 21 -33.67 -41.56 39.62
CA GLU A 21 -34.15 -42.62 38.73
C GLU A 21 -34.78 -42.03 37.45
N GLU A 22 -35.62 -41.01 37.55
CA GLU A 22 -36.13 -40.29 36.38
C GLU A 22 -35.01 -39.72 35.50
N LYS A 23 -34.00 -39.11 36.09
CA LYS A 23 -32.86 -38.56 35.36
C LYS A 23 -32.01 -39.65 34.69
N LEU A 24 -31.87 -40.80 35.33
CA LEU A 24 -31.16 -41.95 34.75
C LEU A 24 -31.95 -42.53 33.58
N LEU A 25 -33.25 -42.75 33.72
CA LEU A 25 -34.12 -43.22 32.65
C LEU A 25 -34.13 -42.29 31.43
N LYS A 26 -34.07 -41.01 31.67
CA LYS A 26 -33.99 -40.02 30.60
C LYS A 26 -32.62 -40.07 29.87
N ARG A 27 -31.56 -40.25 30.63
CA ARG A 27 -30.22 -40.39 30.05
C ARG A 27 -30.05 -41.73 29.31
N GLU A 28 -30.62 -42.79 29.81
CA GLU A 28 -30.63 -44.09 29.13
C GLU A 28 -31.35 -44.01 27.78
N LYS A 29 -32.47 -43.33 27.71
CA LYS A 29 -33.18 -43.07 26.45
C LYS A 29 -32.33 -42.24 25.49
N GLU A 30 -31.73 -41.15 25.97
CA GLU A 30 -30.88 -40.28 25.15
C GLU A 30 -29.64 -41.07 24.60
N ILE A 31 -29.10 -41.98 25.39
CA ILE A 31 -27.99 -42.83 24.97
C ILE A 31 -28.40 -43.86 23.91
N GLU A 32 -29.58 -44.46 24.06
CA GLU A 32 -30.14 -45.43 23.09
C GLU A 32 -30.49 -44.75 21.76
N GLU A 33 -31.03 -43.55 21.80
CA GLU A 33 -31.32 -42.72 20.61
C GLU A 33 -29.98 -42.32 19.90
N LEU A 34 -28.97 -41.89 20.66
CA LEU A 34 -27.65 -41.57 20.13
C LEU A 34 -26.95 -42.78 19.52
N LYS A 35 -27.07 -43.95 20.15
CA LYS A 35 -26.49 -45.21 19.67
C LYS A 35 -27.14 -45.66 18.37
N SER A 36 -28.48 -45.64 18.31
CA SER A 36 -29.24 -45.95 17.09
C SER A 36 -28.86 -44.99 15.94
N ALA A 37 -28.78 -43.69 16.21
CA ALA A 37 -28.38 -42.69 15.24
C ALA A 37 -26.91 -42.87 14.77
N TRP A 38 -26.03 -43.35 15.66
CA TRP A 38 -24.65 -43.66 15.33
C TRP A 38 -24.51 -44.93 14.46
N GLU A 39 -25.27 -46.00 14.80
CA GLU A 39 -25.33 -47.23 14.01
C GLU A 39 -25.88 -46.97 12.60
N GLU A 40 -26.87 -46.08 12.45
CA GLU A 40 -27.39 -45.68 11.16
C GLU A 40 -26.35 -44.91 10.33
N LYS A 41 -25.59 -43.98 10.95
CA LYS A 41 -24.50 -43.25 10.30
C LYS A 41 -23.34 -44.17 9.89
N VAL A 42 -22.99 -45.13 10.72
CA VAL A 42 -21.96 -46.14 10.39
C VAL A 42 -22.40 -47.00 9.21
N ASN A 43 -23.65 -47.43 9.16
CA ASN A 43 -24.21 -48.18 8.05
C ASN A 43 -24.25 -47.37 6.76
N GLN A 44 -24.63 -46.08 6.83
CA GLN A 44 -24.56 -45.17 5.69
C GLN A 44 -23.12 -44.96 5.20
N ALA A 45 -22.15 -44.79 6.13
CA ALA A 45 -20.76 -44.62 5.77
C ALA A 45 -20.12 -45.86 5.16
N SER A 46 -20.51 -47.07 5.61
CA SER A 46 -19.99 -48.35 5.11
C SER A 46 -20.48 -48.70 3.69
N GLY A 47 -21.57 -48.09 3.24
CA GLY A 47 -22.14 -48.25 1.88
C GLY A 47 -21.61 -47.23 0.86
N LEU A 48 -20.79 -46.25 1.27
CA LEU A 48 -20.28 -45.22 0.37
C LEU A 48 -19.04 -45.71 -0.38
N THR A 49 -18.97 -45.41 -1.67
CA THR A 49 -17.74 -45.54 -2.43
C THR A 49 -16.72 -44.49 -1.99
N GLN A 50 -15.45 -44.69 -2.27
CA GLN A 50 -14.40 -43.71 -1.93
C GLN A 50 -14.64 -42.32 -2.52
N GLU A 51 -15.21 -42.26 -3.72
CA GLU A 51 -15.54 -40.99 -4.40
C GLU A 51 -16.72 -40.28 -3.75
N GLU A 52 -17.76 -41.00 -3.35
CA GLU A 52 -18.93 -40.46 -2.64
C GLU A 52 -18.54 -39.91 -1.26
N ALA A 53 -17.74 -40.65 -0.51
CA ALA A 53 -17.21 -40.21 0.77
C ALA A 53 -16.36 -38.95 0.63
N LYS A 54 -15.50 -38.87 -0.39
CA LYS A 54 -14.70 -37.69 -0.70
C LYS A 54 -15.57 -36.46 -1.05
N LYS A 55 -16.63 -36.68 -1.84
CA LYS A 55 -17.57 -35.59 -2.21
C LYS A 55 -18.29 -35.03 -0.98
N ILE A 56 -18.81 -35.89 -0.10
CA ILE A 56 -19.48 -35.48 1.14
C ILE A 56 -18.55 -34.70 2.05
N VAL A 57 -17.27 -35.16 2.18
CA VAL A 57 -16.26 -34.43 2.98
C VAL A 57 -15.96 -33.07 2.36
N LEU A 58 -15.77 -32.98 1.06
CA LEU A 58 -15.52 -31.73 0.36
C LEU A 58 -16.69 -30.72 0.52
N GLU A 59 -17.92 -31.17 0.31
CA GLU A 59 -19.11 -30.32 0.50
C GLU A 59 -19.25 -29.82 1.95
N LYS A 60 -18.89 -30.64 2.92
CA LYS A 60 -18.89 -30.22 4.33
C LYS A 60 -17.79 -29.21 4.61
N VAL A 61 -16.59 -29.44 4.12
CA VAL A 61 -15.45 -28.52 4.25
C VAL A 61 -15.74 -27.19 3.56
N GLU A 62 -16.32 -27.19 2.36
CA GLU A 62 -16.72 -25.96 1.67
C GLU A 62 -17.73 -25.13 2.48
N LYS A 63 -18.76 -25.80 3.05
CA LYS A 63 -19.73 -25.10 3.89
C LYS A 63 -19.11 -24.52 5.17
N GLU A 64 -18.26 -25.29 5.83
CA GLU A 64 -17.56 -24.84 7.03
C GLU A 64 -16.58 -23.71 6.70
N LEU A 65 -15.85 -23.81 5.58
CA LEU A 65 -14.93 -22.79 5.10
C LEU A 65 -15.64 -21.49 4.72
N THR A 66 -16.75 -21.60 4.01
CA THR A 66 -17.58 -20.44 3.63
C THR A 66 -18.10 -19.70 4.87
N SER A 67 -18.59 -20.43 5.87
CA SER A 67 -19.07 -19.82 7.12
C SER A 67 -17.93 -19.21 7.94
N TYR A 68 -16.75 -19.82 7.93
CA TYR A 68 -15.54 -19.29 8.58
C TYR A 68 -15.05 -18.00 7.90
N ILE A 69 -14.98 -18.01 6.57
CA ILE A 69 -14.57 -16.83 5.79
C ILE A 69 -15.57 -15.68 6.02
N ALA A 70 -16.87 -15.94 5.93
CA ALA A 70 -17.89 -14.92 6.17
C ALA A 70 -17.78 -14.30 7.57
N ARG A 71 -17.49 -15.11 8.59
CA ARG A 71 -17.27 -14.61 9.95
C ARG A 71 -15.99 -13.77 10.03
N ARG A 72 -14.88 -14.22 9.44
CA ARG A 72 -13.61 -13.48 9.43
C ARG A 72 -13.70 -12.15 8.70
N VAL A 73 -14.43 -12.14 7.57
CA VAL A 73 -14.68 -10.89 6.83
C VAL A 73 -15.47 -9.92 7.70
N LYS A 74 -16.54 -10.39 8.35
CA LYS A 74 -17.36 -9.55 9.24
C LYS A 74 -16.55 -9.02 10.44
N GLU A 75 -15.74 -9.88 11.08
CA GLU A 75 -14.86 -9.48 12.18
C GLU A 75 -13.85 -8.40 11.71
N ALA A 76 -13.25 -8.58 10.51
CA ALA A 76 -12.34 -7.62 9.93
C ALA A 76 -13.02 -6.29 9.55
N GLU A 77 -14.23 -6.32 9.02
CA GLU A 77 -15.04 -5.12 8.73
C GLU A 77 -15.39 -4.36 10.00
N GLU A 78 -15.75 -5.06 11.09
CA GLU A 78 -16.05 -4.45 12.39
C GLU A 78 -14.79 -3.83 13.00
N GLU A 79 -13.65 -4.50 12.92
CA GLU A 79 -12.35 -4.00 13.38
C GLU A 79 -11.90 -2.76 12.57
N ILE A 80 -12.07 -2.80 11.25
CA ILE A 80 -11.80 -1.65 10.37
C ILE A 80 -12.70 -0.47 10.73
N LYS A 81 -14.00 -0.68 10.95
CA LYS A 81 -14.93 0.39 11.35
C LYS A 81 -14.55 1.03 12.69
N LEU A 82 -14.14 0.22 13.66
CA LEU A 82 -13.74 0.71 14.98
C LEU A 82 -12.41 1.48 14.94
N THR A 83 -11.45 1.00 14.15
CA THR A 83 -10.11 1.62 14.06
C THR A 83 -10.03 2.76 13.04
N ALA A 84 -10.91 2.78 12.03
CA ALA A 84 -10.90 3.80 10.98
C ALA A 84 -11.23 5.19 11.50
N GLU A 85 -12.22 5.32 12.41
CA GLU A 85 -12.55 6.62 13.02
C GLU A 85 -11.40 7.17 13.88
N GLU A 86 -10.74 6.31 14.65
CA GLU A 86 -9.65 6.70 15.52
C GLU A 86 -8.41 7.06 14.73
N LYS A 87 -8.06 6.27 13.71
CA LYS A 87 -6.97 6.58 12.76
C LYS A 87 -7.26 7.81 11.91
N ALA A 88 -8.48 7.99 11.44
CA ALA A 88 -8.86 9.19 10.69
C ALA A 88 -8.75 10.46 11.55
N ARG A 89 -9.18 10.40 12.81
CA ARG A 89 -8.96 11.52 13.75
C ARG A 89 -7.48 11.79 14.00
N GLN A 90 -6.67 10.74 14.17
CA GLN A 90 -5.24 10.87 14.43
C GLN A 90 -4.52 11.48 13.22
N ILE A 91 -4.83 11.01 12.01
CA ILE A 91 -4.32 11.59 10.75
C ILE A 91 -4.75 13.04 10.60
N LEU A 92 -6.04 13.38 10.87
CA LEU A 92 -6.51 14.75 10.81
C LEU A 92 -5.81 15.66 11.84
N VAL A 93 -5.57 15.18 13.05
CA VAL A 93 -4.85 15.94 14.08
C VAL A 93 -3.38 16.12 13.70
N ASP A 94 -2.73 15.06 13.18
CA ASP A 94 -1.35 15.13 12.70
C ASP A 94 -1.22 16.08 11.51
N GLU A 95 -2.14 16.02 10.54
CA GLU A 95 -2.19 16.93 9.40
C GLU A 95 -2.53 18.36 9.82
N MET A 96 -3.42 18.56 10.79
CA MET A 96 -3.71 19.90 11.33
C MET A 96 -2.52 20.48 12.09
N GLN A 97 -1.70 19.65 12.76
CA GLN A 97 -0.50 20.10 13.47
C GLN A 97 0.66 20.38 12.52
N HIS A 98 0.79 19.62 11.42
CA HIS A 98 1.89 19.73 10.46
C HIS A 98 1.50 20.48 9.17
N GLY A 99 0.23 20.45 8.78
CA GLY A 99 -0.26 20.98 7.50
C GLY A 99 -0.66 22.46 7.50
N VAL A 100 -0.71 23.11 8.66
CA VAL A 100 -1.07 24.54 8.71
C VAL A 100 0.07 25.47 8.23
N THR A 101 1.29 24.95 8.15
CA THR A 101 2.47 25.72 7.72
C THR A 101 2.99 25.40 6.32
N ASP A 102 2.57 24.30 5.68
CA ASP A 102 3.17 23.83 4.44
C ASP A 102 2.15 23.48 3.34
N ILE A 103 1.30 24.42 2.95
CA ILE A 103 0.73 24.40 1.60
C ILE A 103 1.78 24.96 0.64
N VAL A 104 2.87 24.23 0.46
CA VAL A 104 3.79 24.45 -0.65
C VAL A 104 3.38 23.50 -1.76
N ALA A 105 2.85 24.03 -2.83
CA ALA A 105 2.32 23.27 -3.96
C ALA A 105 3.32 22.28 -4.58
N GLU A 106 4.60 22.50 -4.51
CA GLU A 106 5.67 21.59 -4.89
C GLU A 106 6.98 21.96 -4.21
N TYR A 107 7.64 21.01 -3.56
CA TYR A 107 9.00 21.21 -3.05
C TYR A 107 9.99 21.31 -4.23
N THR A 108 10.34 22.53 -4.64
CA THR A 108 11.34 22.75 -5.68
C THR A 108 12.75 22.94 -5.12
N VAL A 109 12.88 22.97 -3.81
CA VAL A 109 14.11 23.28 -3.08
C VAL A 109 14.46 22.18 -2.09
N SER A 110 15.75 21.92 -1.90
CA SER A 110 16.30 21.06 -0.85
C SER A 110 17.45 21.77 -0.16
N SER A 111 17.52 21.73 1.16
CA SER A 111 18.58 22.34 1.94
C SER A 111 19.55 21.30 2.50
N ILE A 112 20.84 21.63 2.55
CA ILE A 112 21.93 20.81 3.13
C ILE A 112 22.68 21.66 4.14
N LYS A 113 22.82 21.17 5.37
CA LYS A 113 23.61 21.83 6.41
C LYS A 113 25.11 21.71 6.11
N ILE A 114 25.82 22.82 6.24
CA ILE A 114 27.26 22.90 6.09
C ILE A 114 27.91 22.87 7.48
N PRO A 115 28.86 21.95 7.72
CA PRO A 115 29.49 21.84 9.04
C PRO A 115 30.44 23.00 9.38
N SER A 116 30.98 23.71 8.38
CA SER A 116 31.91 24.84 8.59
C SER A 116 32.04 25.73 7.36
N GLU A 117 32.43 27.00 7.57
CA GLU A 117 32.73 27.95 6.47
C GLU A 117 33.92 27.47 5.57
N GLU A 118 34.84 26.67 6.11
CA GLU A 118 35.92 26.07 5.31
C GLU A 118 35.34 25.14 4.24
N ILE A 119 34.35 24.32 4.59
CA ILE A 119 33.67 23.43 3.65
C ILE A 119 32.91 24.22 2.61
N LYS A 120 32.23 25.31 2.99
CA LYS A 120 31.54 26.22 2.08
C LYS A 120 32.55 26.75 1.03
N GLY A 121 33.71 27.22 1.49
CA GLY A 121 34.76 27.67 0.58
C GLY A 121 35.25 26.59 -0.39
N LYS A 122 35.36 25.34 0.06
CA LYS A 122 35.70 24.19 -0.79
C LYS A 122 34.62 23.84 -1.80
N VAL A 123 33.33 23.93 -1.41
CA VAL A 123 32.20 23.69 -2.32
C VAL A 123 32.20 24.75 -3.43
N ILE A 124 32.37 26.01 -3.10
CA ILE A 124 32.46 27.10 -4.07
C ILE A 124 33.69 26.93 -4.95
N GLY A 125 34.83 26.71 -4.35
CA GLY A 125 36.11 26.64 -5.01
C GLY A 125 36.63 28.00 -5.49
N ARG A 126 37.87 28.05 -6.00
CA ARG A 126 38.48 29.27 -6.51
C ARG A 126 37.62 29.83 -7.66
N GLU A 127 37.19 31.06 -7.55
CA GLU A 127 36.35 31.76 -8.55
C GLU A 127 35.01 31.01 -8.88
N GLY A 128 34.50 30.24 -7.96
CA GLY A 128 33.27 29.48 -8.18
C GLY A 128 33.41 28.25 -9.10
N ARG A 129 34.64 27.76 -9.33
CA ARG A 129 34.91 26.68 -10.29
C ARG A 129 34.19 25.38 -9.93
N ASN A 130 34.20 24.98 -8.67
CA ASN A 130 33.64 23.69 -8.24
C ASN A 130 32.11 23.71 -8.34
N ILE A 131 31.49 24.80 -7.87
CA ILE A 131 30.05 24.94 -7.93
C ILE A 131 29.51 24.96 -9.36
N ARG A 132 30.15 25.71 -10.28
CA ARG A 132 29.74 25.73 -11.70
C ARG A 132 29.82 24.36 -12.37
N ILE A 133 30.85 23.56 -12.02
CA ILE A 133 30.98 22.19 -12.52
C ILE A 133 29.85 21.33 -11.94
N PHE A 134 29.57 21.44 -10.64
CA PHE A 134 28.51 20.69 -9.97
C PHE A 134 27.14 21.00 -10.57
N GLU A 135 26.78 22.29 -10.72
CA GLU A 135 25.54 22.74 -11.34
C GLU A 135 25.39 22.21 -12.77
N ARG A 136 26.45 22.31 -13.58
CA ARG A 136 26.45 21.82 -14.96
C ARG A 136 26.23 20.31 -15.04
N LEU A 137 26.79 19.52 -14.11
CA LEU A 137 26.70 18.04 -14.10
C LEU A 137 25.36 17.56 -13.56
N THR A 138 24.78 18.28 -12.61
CA THR A 138 23.53 17.91 -11.97
C THR A 138 22.30 18.56 -12.63
N GLY A 139 22.47 19.72 -13.23
CA GLY A 139 21.37 20.55 -13.73
C GLY A 139 20.52 21.15 -12.60
N VAL A 140 21.17 21.44 -11.45
CA VAL A 140 20.52 21.97 -10.24
C VAL A 140 21.23 23.25 -9.84
N ASP A 141 20.50 24.31 -9.57
CA ASP A 141 21.04 25.58 -9.09
C ASP A 141 21.40 25.48 -7.61
N VAL A 142 22.55 26.07 -7.25
CA VAL A 142 23.09 26.01 -5.88
C VAL A 142 23.23 27.42 -5.33
N SER A 143 22.55 27.73 -4.24
CA SER A 143 22.64 29.03 -3.57
C SER A 143 23.06 28.92 -2.09
N PHE A 144 23.64 30.00 -1.57
CA PHE A 144 24.19 30.11 -0.21
C PHE A 144 23.54 31.31 0.51
N GLU A 145 22.22 31.41 0.46
CA GLU A 145 21.47 32.56 0.96
C GLU A 145 21.38 32.59 2.49
N GLU A 146 21.41 31.43 3.16
CA GLU A 146 21.30 31.28 4.61
C GLU A 146 22.64 30.87 5.24
N GLU A 147 22.93 31.42 6.42
CA GLU A 147 24.15 31.04 7.15
C GLU A 147 24.13 29.56 7.55
N GLY A 148 25.12 28.82 7.06
CA GLY A 148 25.28 27.40 7.39
C GLY A 148 24.50 26.42 6.55
N GLU A 149 23.77 26.87 5.51
CA GLU A 149 23.03 26.00 4.60
C GLU A 149 23.35 26.25 3.13
N ILE A 150 23.30 25.16 2.34
CA ILE A 150 23.31 25.18 0.88
C ILE A 150 21.91 24.82 0.41
N ARG A 151 21.33 25.67 -0.41
CA ARG A 151 20.04 25.46 -1.04
C ARG A 151 20.23 24.95 -2.46
N LEU A 152 19.57 23.86 -2.79
CA LEU A 152 19.53 23.22 -4.10
C LEU A 152 18.17 23.43 -4.72
N SER A 153 18.09 24.08 -5.89
CA SER A 153 16.83 24.42 -6.57
C SER A 153 16.74 23.75 -7.93
N SER A 154 15.65 23.05 -8.18
CA SER A 154 15.33 22.43 -9.47
C SER A 154 13.87 22.00 -9.51
N PHE A 155 13.20 22.14 -10.64
CA PHE A 155 11.88 21.57 -10.88
C PHE A 155 11.91 20.03 -10.97
N ASP A 156 13.04 19.46 -11.40
CA ASP A 156 13.22 18.02 -11.47
C ASP A 156 13.64 17.48 -10.09
N SER A 157 12.71 16.83 -9.40
CA SER A 157 12.93 16.25 -8.07
C SER A 157 14.02 15.16 -8.06
N LEU A 158 14.17 14.41 -9.17
CA LEU A 158 15.19 13.38 -9.29
C LEU A 158 16.58 13.99 -9.41
N ARG A 159 16.76 15.02 -10.26
CA ARG A 159 18.04 15.76 -10.37
C ARG A 159 18.41 16.40 -9.04
N ARG A 160 17.42 16.96 -8.34
CA ARG A 160 17.63 17.57 -7.02
C ARG A 160 18.09 16.55 -5.98
N GLU A 161 17.49 15.35 -5.96
CA GLU A 161 17.92 14.27 -5.06
C GLU A 161 19.33 13.75 -5.39
N VAL A 162 19.66 13.61 -6.67
CA VAL A 162 21.03 13.27 -7.09
C VAL A 162 22.03 14.33 -6.61
N ALA A 163 21.71 15.61 -6.80
CA ALA A 163 22.54 16.72 -6.35
C ALA A 163 22.70 16.71 -4.83
N ARG A 164 21.61 16.56 -4.08
CA ARG A 164 21.62 16.49 -2.62
C ARG A 164 22.57 15.38 -2.11
N ARG A 165 22.39 14.16 -2.59
CA ARG A 165 23.23 13.01 -2.19
C ARG A 165 24.69 13.16 -2.60
N ALA A 166 24.92 13.64 -3.81
CA ALA A 166 26.28 13.85 -4.30
C ALA A 166 27.01 14.91 -3.47
N LEU A 167 26.32 16.03 -3.15
CA LEU A 167 26.90 17.09 -2.35
C LEU A 167 27.17 16.64 -0.89
N GLU A 168 26.25 15.90 -0.28
CA GLU A 168 26.47 15.30 1.05
C GLU A 168 27.69 14.37 1.09
N LYS A 169 27.89 13.54 0.03
CA LYS A 169 29.07 12.68 -0.08
C LYS A 169 30.34 13.50 -0.21
N LEU A 170 30.33 14.55 -1.04
CA LEU A 170 31.48 15.45 -1.24
C LEU A 170 31.84 16.20 0.05
N ILE A 171 30.84 16.68 0.79
CA ILE A 171 31.04 17.36 2.08
C ILE A 171 31.66 16.39 3.10
N ARG A 172 31.15 15.16 3.16
CA ARG A 172 31.67 14.12 4.06
C ARG A 172 33.08 13.69 3.72
N ASP A 173 33.41 13.56 2.43
CA ASP A 173 34.76 13.22 1.95
C ASP A 173 35.74 14.37 2.14
N GLY A 174 35.28 15.63 2.14
CA GLY A 174 36.09 16.84 2.30
C GLY A 174 37.00 17.15 1.07
N ARG A 175 37.03 16.30 0.06
CA ARG A 175 37.78 16.47 -1.19
C ARG A 175 36.87 16.93 -2.30
N ILE A 176 36.77 18.25 -2.46
CA ILE A 176 35.85 18.85 -3.43
C ILE A 176 36.68 19.47 -4.55
N GLN A 177 37.00 18.66 -5.57
CA GLN A 177 37.74 19.03 -6.76
C GLN A 177 37.04 18.53 -8.02
N PRO A 178 37.23 19.17 -9.19
CA PRO A 178 36.50 18.83 -10.41
C PRO A 178 36.42 17.32 -10.75
N PRO A 179 37.52 16.57 -10.80
CA PRO A 179 37.45 15.15 -11.12
C PRO A 179 36.67 14.33 -10.09
N ARG A 180 36.78 14.72 -8.81
CA ARG A 180 36.04 14.05 -7.74
C ARG A 180 34.54 14.36 -7.78
N ILE A 181 34.19 15.59 -8.15
CA ILE A 181 32.79 15.99 -8.36
C ILE A 181 32.14 15.16 -9.49
N GLU A 182 32.85 15.06 -10.64
CA GLU A 182 32.38 14.24 -11.78
C GLU A 182 32.19 12.76 -11.39
N GLU A 183 33.14 12.19 -10.70
CA GLU A 183 33.07 10.80 -10.21
C GLU A 183 31.89 10.58 -9.27
N VAL A 184 31.74 11.42 -8.22
CA VAL A 184 30.70 11.28 -7.20
C VAL A 184 29.31 11.50 -7.80
N VAL A 185 29.16 12.50 -8.69
CA VAL A 185 27.87 12.73 -9.37
C VAL A 185 27.49 11.54 -10.24
N ARG A 186 28.43 10.98 -11.02
CA ARG A 186 28.17 9.79 -11.84
C ARG A 186 27.73 8.59 -10.98
N GLN A 187 28.51 8.26 -9.94
CA GLN A 187 28.19 7.16 -9.02
C GLN A 187 26.83 7.36 -8.35
N THR A 188 26.53 8.60 -7.95
CA THR A 188 25.25 8.91 -7.30
C THR A 188 24.08 8.80 -8.27
N LYS A 189 24.23 9.17 -9.53
CA LYS A 189 23.20 8.92 -10.57
C LYS A 189 22.88 7.44 -10.68
N GLU A 190 23.91 6.60 -10.82
CA GLU A 190 23.77 5.13 -10.91
C GLU A 190 23.09 4.52 -9.68
N GLU A 191 23.40 5.02 -8.48
CA GLU A 191 22.73 4.58 -7.23
C GLU A 191 21.27 4.99 -7.18
N VAL A 192 20.98 6.24 -7.55
CA VAL A 192 19.60 6.75 -7.54
C VAL A 192 18.75 6.06 -8.60
N GLU A 193 19.30 5.74 -9.77
CA GLU A 193 18.61 4.94 -10.79
C GLU A 193 18.20 3.56 -10.28
N LYS A 194 19.08 2.90 -9.50
CA LYS A 194 18.72 1.62 -8.85
C LYS A 194 17.59 1.79 -7.85
N ILE A 195 17.67 2.82 -7.01
CA ILE A 195 16.61 3.12 -6.02
C ILE A 195 15.28 3.42 -6.71
N VAL A 196 15.32 4.14 -7.82
CA VAL A 196 14.13 4.44 -8.64
C VAL A 196 13.54 3.14 -9.20
N PHE A 197 14.36 2.29 -9.80
CA PHE A 197 13.89 1.03 -10.34
C PHE A 197 13.29 0.10 -9.28
N GLU A 198 13.95 -0.02 -8.12
CA GLU A 198 13.44 -0.79 -6.99
C GLU A 198 12.11 -0.24 -6.46
N ALA A 199 11.99 1.09 -6.37
CA ALA A 199 10.76 1.72 -5.94
C ALA A 199 9.59 1.50 -6.92
N GLY A 200 9.86 1.60 -8.24
CA GLY A 200 8.86 1.31 -9.27
C GLY A 200 8.43 -0.15 -9.26
N ARG A 201 9.39 -1.07 -9.07
CA ARG A 201 9.09 -2.49 -8.95
C ARG A 201 8.24 -2.78 -7.71
N GLY A 202 8.61 -2.22 -6.56
CA GLY A 202 7.81 -2.36 -5.33
C GLY A 202 6.38 -1.82 -5.50
N LEU A 203 6.22 -0.65 -6.16
CA LEU A 203 4.92 -0.09 -6.47
C LEU A 203 4.08 -1.03 -7.36
N CYS A 204 4.69 -1.59 -8.41
CA CYS A 204 4.00 -2.54 -9.28
C CYS A 204 3.63 -3.84 -8.56
N ASP A 205 4.53 -4.38 -7.73
CA ASP A 205 4.29 -5.58 -6.93
C ASP A 205 3.12 -5.39 -5.96
N GLU A 206 3.09 -4.25 -5.24
CA GLU A 206 2.00 -3.92 -4.32
C GLU A 206 0.66 -3.63 -5.02
N ALA A 207 0.71 -3.07 -6.24
CA ALA A 207 -0.47 -2.87 -7.07
C ALA A 207 -0.95 -4.16 -7.77
N GLY A 208 -0.16 -5.24 -7.76
CA GLY A 208 -0.45 -6.50 -8.43
C GLY A 208 -0.29 -6.42 -9.95
N VAL A 209 0.63 -5.60 -10.47
CA VAL A 209 0.90 -5.39 -11.90
C VAL A 209 2.29 -5.88 -12.26
N TYR A 210 2.38 -6.90 -13.12
CA TYR A 210 3.64 -7.60 -13.41
C TYR A 210 4.09 -7.51 -14.89
N HIS A 211 3.34 -6.85 -15.74
CA HIS A 211 3.54 -6.91 -17.20
C HIS A 211 4.08 -5.60 -17.81
N LEU A 212 4.48 -4.63 -16.98
CA LEU A 212 5.05 -3.39 -17.47
C LEU A 212 6.51 -3.57 -17.90
N SER A 213 6.91 -2.82 -18.94
CA SER A 213 8.30 -2.81 -19.37
C SER A 213 9.22 -2.24 -18.29
N PRO A 214 10.50 -2.69 -18.18
CA PRO A 214 11.45 -2.16 -17.20
C PRO A 214 11.60 -0.63 -17.24
N ASP A 215 11.52 -0.05 -18.43
CA ASP A 215 11.60 1.41 -18.60
C ASP A 215 10.40 2.11 -17.96
N LEU A 216 9.18 1.58 -18.16
CA LEU A 216 7.97 2.14 -17.57
C LEU A 216 7.96 1.98 -16.04
N VAL A 217 8.42 0.84 -15.55
CA VAL A 217 8.64 0.61 -14.12
C VAL A 217 9.62 1.63 -13.53
N SER A 218 10.72 1.92 -14.26
CA SER A 218 11.68 2.94 -13.83
C SER A 218 11.07 4.34 -13.81
N ILE A 219 10.20 4.68 -14.77
CA ILE A 219 9.49 5.96 -14.80
C ILE A 219 8.54 6.06 -13.59
N LEU A 220 7.74 5.03 -13.30
CA LEU A 220 6.89 4.96 -12.10
C LEU A 220 7.69 5.12 -10.80
N GLY A 221 8.88 4.55 -10.75
CA GLY A 221 9.75 4.66 -9.58
C GLY A 221 10.19 6.10 -9.24
N ARG A 222 10.15 7.02 -10.20
CA ARG A 222 10.42 8.46 -9.96
C ARG A 222 9.39 9.07 -9.00
N PHE A 223 8.20 8.46 -8.85
CA PHE A 223 7.19 8.85 -7.85
C PHE A 223 7.72 8.86 -6.43
N LYS A 224 8.75 8.08 -6.12
CA LYS A 224 9.42 8.08 -4.82
C LYS A 224 9.91 9.46 -4.39
N PHE A 225 10.34 10.28 -5.35
CA PHE A 225 10.90 11.61 -5.11
C PHE A 225 9.95 12.74 -5.50
N ARG A 226 8.70 12.41 -5.88
CA ARG A 226 7.70 13.38 -6.25
C ARG A 226 6.63 13.46 -5.16
N PHE A 227 6.27 14.69 -4.80
CA PHE A 227 5.18 15.00 -3.91
C PHE A 227 4.16 15.85 -4.67
N SER A 228 2.88 15.63 -4.41
CA SER A 228 1.79 16.41 -4.96
C SER A 228 0.78 16.64 -3.84
N PHE A 229 0.40 17.91 -3.60
CA PHE A 229 -0.53 18.28 -2.53
C PHE A 229 -0.16 17.73 -1.14
N GLY A 230 1.15 17.67 -0.82
CA GLY A 230 1.65 17.20 0.47
C GLY A 230 1.80 15.67 0.60
N GLN A 231 1.30 14.89 -0.35
CA GLN A 231 1.39 13.43 -0.34
C GLN A 231 2.48 12.91 -1.28
N ASN A 232 3.19 11.86 -0.85
CA ASN A 232 4.14 11.17 -1.73
C ASN A 232 3.40 10.40 -2.82
N MET A 233 3.85 10.53 -4.07
CA MET A 233 3.17 9.93 -5.22
C MET A 233 3.11 8.39 -5.19
N ILE A 234 4.05 7.69 -4.56
CA ILE A 234 3.97 6.23 -4.37
C ILE A 234 2.74 5.86 -3.53
N VAL A 235 2.56 6.57 -2.41
CA VAL A 235 1.45 6.32 -1.48
C VAL A 235 0.12 6.67 -2.14
N HIS A 236 0.04 7.86 -2.73
CA HIS A 236 -1.14 8.32 -3.46
C HIS A 236 -1.59 7.30 -4.53
N THR A 237 -0.67 6.92 -5.42
CA THR A 237 -0.98 5.98 -6.51
C THR A 237 -1.42 4.60 -6.01
N LEU A 238 -0.84 4.11 -4.90
CA LEU A 238 -1.27 2.85 -4.29
C LEU A 238 -2.67 2.93 -3.68
N GLU A 239 -2.98 4.02 -3.00
CA GLU A 239 -4.30 4.26 -2.41
C GLU A 239 -5.36 4.35 -3.51
N GLU A 240 -5.12 5.15 -4.54
CA GLU A 240 -5.99 5.25 -5.73
C GLU A 240 -6.21 3.89 -6.39
N THR A 241 -5.14 3.12 -6.60
CA THR A 241 -5.24 1.78 -7.20
C THR A 241 -6.09 0.84 -6.35
N LYS A 242 -5.93 0.84 -5.03
CA LYS A 242 -6.70 -0.02 -4.12
C LYS A 242 -8.19 0.36 -4.10
N ILE A 243 -8.48 1.65 -4.05
CA ILE A 243 -9.86 2.16 -4.09
C ILE A 243 -10.51 1.85 -5.44
N GLY A 244 -9.84 2.16 -6.55
CA GLY A 244 -10.35 1.90 -7.89
C GLY A 244 -10.63 0.42 -8.13
N VAL A 245 -9.73 -0.48 -7.73
CA VAL A 245 -9.94 -1.93 -7.82
C VAL A 245 -11.15 -2.39 -7.01
N ALA A 246 -11.33 -1.86 -5.80
CA ALA A 246 -12.50 -2.18 -4.98
C ALA A 246 -13.81 -1.73 -5.65
N LEU A 247 -13.84 -0.51 -6.18
CA LEU A 247 -14.99 0.02 -6.92
C LEU A 247 -15.26 -0.77 -8.21
N ALA A 248 -14.23 -1.16 -8.95
CA ALA A 248 -14.36 -1.96 -10.16
C ALA A 248 -15.03 -3.32 -9.89
N HIS A 249 -14.71 -3.96 -8.77
CA HIS A 249 -15.38 -5.20 -8.35
C HIS A 249 -16.88 -5.00 -8.08
N GLU A 250 -17.24 -3.92 -7.37
CA GLU A 250 -18.64 -3.60 -7.06
C GLU A 250 -19.44 -3.25 -8.33
N LEU A 251 -18.83 -2.48 -9.23
CA LEU A 251 -19.47 -2.04 -10.47
C LEU A 251 -19.40 -3.08 -11.60
N LYS A 252 -18.71 -4.21 -11.38
CA LYS A 252 -18.45 -5.25 -12.42
C LYS A 252 -17.73 -4.70 -13.65
N ALA A 253 -16.89 -3.68 -13.46
CA ALA A 253 -16.02 -3.14 -14.49
C ALA A 253 -14.78 -4.03 -14.70
N ASP A 254 -14.01 -3.76 -15.73
CA ASP A 254 -12.75 -4.48 -16.01
C ASP A 254 -11.68 -4.08 -14.98
N VAL A 255 -11.48 -4.95 -13.99
CA VAL A 255 -10.57 -4.72 -12.85
C VAL A 255 -9.12 -4.47 -13.30
N GLU A 256 -8.67 -5.14 -14.37
CA GLU A 256 -7.29 -4.98 -14.86
C GLU A 256 -7.10 -3.63 -15.56
N VAL A 257 -8.12 -3.16 -16.29
CA VAL A 257 -8.10 -1.82 -16.90
C VAL A 257 -8.08 -0.74 -15.82
N VAL A 258 -8.94 -0.85 -14.80
CA VAL A 258 -8.99 0.11 -13.68
C VAL A 258 -7.69 0.09 -12.89
N ARG A 259 -7.14 -1.08 -12.57
CA ARG A 259 -5.87 -1.24 -11.88
C ARG A 259 -4.73 -0.51 -12.59
N LEU A 260 -4.61 -0.72 -13.91
CA LEU A 260 -3.60 -0.06 -14.72
C LEU A 260 -3.89 1.43 -14.89
N GLY A 261 -5.15 1.82 -15.05
CA GLY A 261 -5.59 3.20 -15.14
C GLY A 261 -5.18 3.99 -13.89
N CYS A 262 -5.58 3.52 -12.70
CA CYS A 262 -5.22 4.15 -11.43
C CYS A 262 -3.70 4.15 -11.17
N LEU A 263 -3.00 3.05 -11.49
CA LEU A 263 -1.53 3.00 -11.34
C LEU A 263 -0.81 4.03 -12.21
N LEU A 264 -1.34 4.34 -13.37
CA LEU A 264 -0.67 5.15 -14.40
C LEU A 264 -1.27 6.56 -14.58
N HIS A 265 -2.37 6.90 -13.87
CA HIS A 265 -3.12 8.15 -14.10
C HIS A 265 -2.22 9.40 -14.06
N ASP A 266 -1.32 9.45 -13.15
CA ASP A 266 -0.44 10.59 -12.87
C ASP A 266 1.00 10.43 -13.42
N ILE A 267 1.26 9.45 -14.26
CA ILE A 267 2.62 9.16 -14.74
C ILE A 267 3.26 10.34 -15.48
N GLY A 268 2.45 11.20 -16.05
CA GLY A 268 2.95 12.41 -16.73
C GLY A 268 3.59 13.43 -15.79
N LYS A 269 3.29 13.41 -14.48
CA LYS A 269 3.91 14.31 -13.49
C LYS A 269 5.42 14.11 -13.31
N VAL A 270 5.97 13.00 -13.74
CA VAL A 270 7.42 12.71 -13.69
C VAL A 270 8.10 12.83 -15.06
N VAL A 271 7.37 13.26 -16.08
CA VAL A 271 7.93 13.58 -17.41
C VAL A 271 8.30 15.07 -17.42
N THR A 272 9.55 15.36 -17.04
CA THR A 272 10.05 16.76 -16.89
C THR A 272 10.76 17.30 -18.12
N GLU A 273 10.93 16.49 -19.16
CA GLU A 273 11.71 16.84 -20.36
C GLU A 273 10.91 17.59 -21.43
N LYS A 274 9.58 17.63 -21.28
CA LYS A 274 8.66 18.24 -22.24
C LYS A 274 7.71 19.22 -21.56
N GLU A 275 7.32 20.26 -22.28
CA GLU A 275 6.24 21.16 -21.87
C GLU A 275 4.88 20.53 -22.19
N GLY A 276 3.91 20.65 -21.29
CA GLY A 276 2.55 20.13 -21.46
C GLY A 276 1.87 19.79 -20.13
N SER A 277 0.56 19.57 -20.18
CA SER A 277 -0.15 19.05 -18.99
C SER A 277 0.30 17.61 -18.69
N HIS A 278 0.30 17.23 -17.40
CA HIS A 278 0.66 15.86 -17.03
C HIS A 278 -0.24 14.81 -17.70
N VAL A 279 -1.51 15.13 -17.94
CA VAL A 279 -2.44 14.27 -18.68
C VAL A 279 -1.94 14.02 -20.10
N GLN A 280 -1.60 15.08 -20.84
CA GLN A 280 -1.10 14.95 -22.20
C GLN A 280 0.22 14.18 -22.27
N LEU A 281 1.15 14.51 -21.37
CA LEU A 281 2.46 13.83 -21.28
C LEU A 281 2.31 12.37 -20.89
N GLY A 282 1.38 12.04 -19.97
CA GLY A 282 1.04 10.68 -19.61
C GLY A 282 0.49 9.89 -20.79
N VAL A 283 -0.50 10.44 -21.49
CA VAL A 283 -1.10 9.82 -22.69
C VAL A 283 -0.05 9.56 -23.78
N GLU A 284 0.80 10.55 -24.10
CA GLU A 284 1.88 10.37 -25.08
C GLU A 284 2.84 9.26 -24.68
N LEU A 285 3.20 9.22 -23.39
CA LEU A 285 4.08 8.20 -22.84
C LEU A 285 3.47 6.81 -22.97
N LEU A 286 2.22 6.63 -22.55
CA LEU A 286 1.54 5.33 -22.60
C LEU A 286 1.32 4.83 -24.02
N LYS A 287 1.02 5.73 -24.96
CA LYS A 287 0.96 5.40 -26.39
C LYS A 287 2.31 4.91 -26.93
N LYS A 288 3.41 5.57 -26.53
CA LYS A 288 4.77 5.15 -26.90
C LYS A 288 5.10 3.74 -26.42
N TYR A 289 4.62 3.36 -25.23
CA TYR A 289 4.81 2.03 -24.66
C TYR A 289 3.74 1.00 -25.07
N GLY A 290 2.77 1.38 -25.93
CA GLY A 290 1.79 0.47 -26.50
C GLY A 290 0.76 -0.06 -25.50
N LEU A 291 0.40 0.73 -24.49
CA LEU A 291 -0.64 0.35 -23.52
C LEU A 291 -2.01 0.29 -24.20
N PRO A 292 -2.94 -0.55 -23.68
CA PRO A 292 -4.30 -0.65 -24.22
C PRO A 292 -5.02 0.70 -24.23
N GLU A 293 -5.82 0.96 -25.26
CA GLU A 293 -6.52 2.23 -25.45
C GLU A 293 -7.47 2.54 -24.27
N LYS A 294 -8.12 1.54 -23.69
CA LYS A 294 -8.95 1.70 -22.49
C LYS A 294 -8.17 2.29 -21.29
N VAL A 295 -6.95 1.80 -21.06
CA VAL A 295 -6.06 2.31 -19.99
C VAL A 295 -5.63 3.75 -20.32
N ILE A 296 -5.31 4.04 -21.58
CA ILE A 296 -4.96 5.38 -22.01
C ILE A 296 -6.14 6.34 -21.83
N ASN A 297 -7.38 5.89 -22.05
CA ASN A 297 -8.56 6.70 -21.80
C ASN A 297 -8.76 7.02 -20.32
N CYS A 298 -8.55 6.05 -19.42
CA CYS A 298 -8.56 6.33 -17.97
C CYS A 298 -7.60 7.46 -17.62
N VAL A 299 -6.37 7.43 -18.15
CA VAL A 299 -5.37 8.48 -17.93
C VAL A 299 -5.74 9.81 -18.61
N ALA A 300 -6.43 9.77 -19.75
CA ALA A 300 -6.82 10.98 -20.48
C ALA A 300 -8.03 11.70 -19.88
N GLU A 301 -8.84 11.01 -19.11
CA GLU A 301 -10.17 11.45 -18.65
C GLU A 301 -10.24 11.69 -17.14
N HIS A 302 -9.22 11.31 -16.35
CA HIS A 302 -9.24 11.35 -14.87
C HIS A 302 -9.41 12.75 -14.25
N HIS A 303 -9.25 13.83 -15.01
CA HIS A 303 -9.53 15.21 -14.58
C HIS A 303 -10.82 15.78 -15.16
N GLU A 304 -11.67 14.96 -15.77
CA GLU A 304 -12.94 15.39 -16.37
C GLU A 304 -12.77 16.45 -17.50
N ASP A 305 -11.55 16.65 -18.00
CA ASP A 305 -11.28 17.55 -19.14
C ASP A 305 -11.95 17.03 -20.43
N LYS A 306 -12.35 15.76 -20.41
CA LYS A 306 -13.08 15.08 -21.48
C LYS A 306 -14.21 14.24 -20.85
N PRO A 307 -15.32 14.05 -21.61
CA PRO A 307 -16.36 13.12 -21.15
C PRO A 307 -15.79 11.72 -20.97
N PHE A 308 -16.19 11.03 -19.89
CA PHE A 308 -15.82 9.64 -19.68
C PHE A 308 -16.31 8.75 -20.81
N SER A 309 -15.42 7.94 -21.37
CA SER A 309 -15.72 7.05 -22.50
C SER A 309 -16.18 5.66 -22.07
N THR A 310 -15.81 5.23 -20.86
CA THR A 310 -16.13 3.91 -20.31
C THR A 310 -16.40 3.99 -18.80
N VAL A 311 -16.99 2.93 -18.24
CA VAL A 311 -17.18 2.83 -16.78
C VAL A 311 -15.84 2.77 -16.05
N GLU A 312 -14.81 2.23 -16.69
CA GLU A 312 -13.46 2.11 -16.13
C GLU A 312 -12.75 3.46 -16.01
N SER A 313 -13.17 4.49 -16.78
CA SER A 313 -12.55 5.81 -16.76
C SER A 313 -13.23 6.79 -15.78
N VAL A 314 -14.37 6.41 -15.20
CA VAL A 314 -15.07 7.16 -14.15
C VAL A 314 -14.39 6.97 -12.80
#